data_3019944fa834c4da514b4642d26d3f61
#
_entry.id   3019944fa834c4da514b4642d26d3f61
#
_cell.length_a   1.000
_cell.length_b   1.000
_cell.length_c   1.000
_cell.angle_alpha   90.00
_cell.angle_beta   90.00
_cell.angle_gamma   90.00
#
_symmetry.space_group_name_H-M   'P 1'
#
loop_
_entity.id
_entity.type
_entity.pdbx_description
1 polymer ?
#
loop_
_entity_poly.entity_id
_entity_poly.type
_entity_poly.pdbx_seq_one_letter_code
_entity_poly.pdbx_strand_id
1 'polypeptide(L)'
;MSFYVDTSVLVAYYSPESLSDKAEKFLTTHRQPAISALTELEFVSAVSRKVREGGISKRDANRIIATFISHKDNKLYTYLPVQPHHYTLARDWIGLFKLSLKSLDALHLAIASSEGLTIVSADRNLLRSAEALGLTAVFL
;
A
#
# COMPACT_ATOMS: atom_id res chain seq x y z
N MET A 1 7.10 12.65 -10.95
CA MET A 1 5.84 12.07 -10.53
C MET A 1 6.04 11.34 -9.22
N SER A 2 5.16 11.58 -8.26
CA SER A 2 5.26 10.95 -6.94
C SER A 2 4.23 9.85 -6.79
N PHE A 3 4.62 8.75 -6.14
CA PHE A 3 3.81 7.53 -6.06
C PHE A 3 3.45 7.19 -4.62
N TYR A 4 2.23 6.72 -4.44
CA TYR A 4 1.76 6.08 -3.21
C TYR A 4 1.68 4.58 -3.48
N VAL A 5 2.35 3.79 -2.67
CA VAL A 5 2.49 2.35 -2.90
C VAL A 5 1.50 1.58 -2.02
N ASP A 6 0.65 0.80 -2.66
CA ASP A 6 -0.27 -0.10 -1.96
C ASP A 6 0.49 -1.23 -1.25
N THR A 7 -0.10 -1.72 -0.18
CA THR A 7 0.48 -2.79 0.64
C THR A 7 0.88 -4.03 -0.16
N SER A 8 0.12 -4.38 -1.21
CA SER A 8 0.43 -5.54 -2.05
C SER A 8 1.82 -5.47 -2.68
N VAL A 9 2.25 -4.27 -3.05
CA VAL A 9 3.57 -4.04 -3.66
C VAL A 9 4.68 -4.24 -2.63
N LEU A 10 4.48 -3.73 -1.40
CA LEU A 10 5.45 -3.90 -0.32
C LEU A 10 5.60 -5.37 0.09
N VAL A 11 4.49 -6.07 0.24
CA VAL A 11 4.52 -7.50 0.59
C VAL A 11 5.30 -8.28 -0.46
N ALA A 12 5.07 -8.00 -1.75
CA ALA A 12 5.79 -8.65 -2.84
C ALA A 12 7.28 -8.33 -2.83
N TYR A 13 7.67 -7.12 -2.39
CA TYR A 13 9.06 -6.74 -2.31
C TYR A 13 9.80 -7.44 -1.18
N TYR A 14 9.20 -7.51 0.02
CA TYR A 14 9.86 -8.05 1.20
C TYR A 14 9.70 -9.55 1.39
N SER A 15 8.71 -10.16 0.75
CA SER A 15 8.43 -11.59 0.87
C SER A 15 8.36 -12.22 -0.52
N PRO A 16 9.15 -13.28 -0.80
CA PRO A 16 9.21 -13.86 -2.16
C PRO A 16 7.84 -14.32 -2.66
N GLU A 17 7.46 -13.84 -3.82
CA GLU A 17 6.26 -14.25 -4.54
C GLU A 17 6.39 -13.90 -6.04
N SER A 18 5.39 -14.24 -6.84
CA SER A 18 5.46 -14.04 -8.31
C SER A 18 5.66 -12.60 -8.74
N LEU A 19 5.21 -11.63 -7.92
CA LEU A 19 5.28 -10.20 -8.20
C LEU A 19 6.58 -9.55 -7.74
N SER A 20 7.44 -10.28 -7.03
CA SER A 20 8.63 -9.71 -6.37
C SER A 20 9.58 -8.98 -7.30
N ASP A 21 9.84 -9.51 -8.50
CA ASP A 21 10.76 -8.88 -9.44
C ASP A 21 10.23 -7.52 -9.93
N LYS A 22 8.94 -7.43 -10.21
CA LYS A 22 8.30 -6.18 -10.63
C LYS A 22 8.29 -5.16 -9.51
N ALA A 23 8.00 -5.60 -8.28
CA ALA A 23 8.01 -4.74 -7.10
C ALA A 23 9.40 -4.20 -6.83
N GLU A 24 10.42 -5.03 -6.90
CA GLU A 24 11.82 -4.61 -6.72
C GLU A 24 12.21 -3.58 -7.78
N LYS A 25 11.92 -3.85 -9.03
CA LYS A 25 12.24 -2.92 -10.11
C LYS A 25 11.57 -1.57 -9.90
N PHE A 26 10.30 -1.56 -9.52
CA PHE A 26 9.59 -0.32 -9.27
C PHE A 26 10.20 0.46 -8.09
N LEU A 27 10.39 -0.20 -6.96
CA LEU A 27 10.86 0.46 -5.73
C LEU A 27 12.31 0.93 -5.82
N THR A 28 13.15 0.24 -6.59
CA THR A 28 14.54 0.67 -6.80
C THR A 28 14.68 1.76 -7.85
N THR A 29 13.72 1.88 -8.76
CA THR A 29 13.72 2.90 -9.82
C THR A 29 13.19 4.25 -9.33
N HIS A 30 12.21 4.23 -8.42
CA HIS A 30 11.54 5.45 -7.94
C HIS A 30 11.97 5.78 -6.52
N ARG A 31 12.51 6.99 -6.32
CA ARG A 31 13.03 7.41 -5.02
C ARG A 31 11.91 7.82 -4.08
N GLN A 32 12.02 7.39 -2.84
CA GLN A 32 11.11 7.76 -1.75
C GLN A 32 9.62 7.65 -2.11
N PRO A 33 9.16 6.48 -2.58
CA PRO A 33 7.73 6.30 -2.76
C PRO A 33 7.01 6.50 -1.43
N ALA A 34 5.79 7.02 -1.48
CA ALA A 34 5.02 7.27 -0.27
C ALA A 34 4.32 6.01 0.22
N ILE A 35 4.30 5.86 1.52
CA ILE A 35 3.50 4.89 2.25
C ILE A 35 2.80 5.63 3.38
N SER A 36 1.86 4.99 4.05
CA SER A 36 1.17 5.60 5.18
C SER A 36 1.20 4.72 6.42
N ALA A 37 0.71 5.26 7.54
CA ALA A 37 0.51 4.48 8.76
C ALA A 37 -0.41 3.28 8.50
N LEU A 38 -1.37 3.40 7.60
CA LEU A 38 -2.24 2.29 7.20
C LEU A 38 -1.44 1.20 6.47
N THR A 39 -0.56 1.58 5.55
CA THR A 39 0.29 0.63 4.82
C THR A 39 1.15 -0.18 5.78
N GLU A 40 1.73 0.48 6.77
CA GLU A 40 2.56 -0.18 7.79
C GLU A 40 1.76 -1.22 8.57
N LEU A 41 0.56 -0.86 9.02
CA LEU A 41 -0.31 -1.80 9.75
C LEU A 41 -0.70 -2.98 8.88
N GLU A 42 -1.12 -2.73 7.66
CA GLU A 42 -1.53 -3.79 6.73
C GLU A 42 -0.37 -4.69 6.33
N PHE A 43 0.83 -4.13 6.20
CA PHE A 43 2.02 -4.91 5.91
C PHE A 43 2.28 -5.95 7.00
N VAL A 44 2.27 -5.52 8.27
CA VAL A 44 2.45 -6.42 9.41
C VAL A 44 1.32 -7.46 9.46
N SER A 45 0.09 -7.04 9.19
CA SER A 45 -1.06 -7.94 9.14
C SER A 45 -0.89 -9.02 8.06
N ALA A 46 -0.42 -8.64 6.87
CA ALA A 46 -0.19 -9.59 5.78
C ALA A 46 0.92 -10.59 6.11
N VAL A 47 2.01 -10.12 6.72
CA VAL A 47 3.11 -10.99 7.17
C VAL A 47 2.62 -11.95 8.25
N SER A 48 1.83 -11.46 9.20
CA SER A 48 1.21 -12.28 10.25
C SER A 48 0.35 -13.40 9.66
N ARG A 49 -0.44 -13.09 8.63
CA ARG A 49 -1.25 -14.10 7.94
C ARG A 49 -0.38 -15.18 7.32
N LYS A 50 0.72 -14.81 6.67
CA LYS A 50 1.65 -15.78 6.07
C LYS A 50 2.21 -16.75 7.11
N VAL A 51 2.50 -16.28 8.31
CA VAL A 51 2.95 -17.13 9.40
C VAL A 51 1.84 -18.11 9.81
N ARG A 52 0.62 -17.62 10.01
CA ARG A 52 -0.52 -18.46 10.41
C ARG A 52 -0.83 -19.53 9.37
N GLU A 53 -0.65 -19.22 8.10
CA GLU A 53 -0.89 -20.15 6.99
C GLU A 53 0.29 -21.08 6.71
N GLY A 54 1.38 -20.95 7.46
CA GLY A 54 2.56 -21.80 7.32
C GLY A 54 3.47 -21.42 6.14
N GLY A 55 3.26 -20.26 5.52
CA GLY A 55 4.04 -19.82 4.37
C GLY A 55 5.44 -19.33 4.71
N ILE A 56 5.63 -18.79 5.91
CA ILE A 56 6.91 -18.36 6.43
C ILE A 56 7.01 -18.65 7.93
N SER A 57 8.25 -18.78 8.42
CA SER A 57 8.49 -18.95 9.85
C SER A 57 8.35 -17.64 10.61
N LYS A 58 8.15 -17.71 11.94
CA LYS A 58 8.18 -16.52 12.80
C LYS A 58 9.51 -15.78 12.71
N ARG A 59 10.59 -16.51 12.58
CA ARG A 59 11.94 -15.95 12.47
C ARG A 59 12.06 -15.09 11.20
N ASP A 60 11.61 -15.62 10.07
CA ASP A 60 11.64 -14.90 8.80
C ASP A 60 10.70 -13.72 8.81
N ALA A 61 9.51 -13.87 9.40
CA ALA A 61 8.54 -12.78 9.56
C ALA A 61 9.14 -11.63 10.37
N ASN A 62 9.78 -11.92 11.48
CA ASN A 62 10.43 -10.90 12.31
C ASN A 62 11.54 -10.18 11.55
N ARG A 63 12.30 -10.89 10.74
CA ARG A 63 13.34 -10.30 9.90
C ARG A 63 12.76 -9.38 8.84
N ILE A 64 11.69 -9.81 8.18
CA ILE A 64 11.00 -9.03 7.15
C ILE A 64 10.46 -7.73 7.75
N ILE A 65 9.77 -7.82 8.88
CA ILE A 65 9.20 -6.65 9.56
C ILE A 65 10.31 -5.70 10.01
N ALA A 66 11.38 -6.21 10.61
CA ALA A 66 12.51 -5.40 11.05
C ALA A 66 13.18 -4.67 9.89
N THR A 67 13.34 -5.35 8.75
CA THR A 67 13.91 -4.75 7.54
C THR A 67 13.03 -3.61 7.02
N PHE A 68 11.74 -3.83 6.95
CA PHE A 68 10.80 -2.78 6.53
C PHE A 68 10.85 -1.57 7.46
N ILE A 69 10.81 -1.79 8.77
CA ILE A 69 10.87 -0.70 9.76
C ILE A 69 12.19 0.07 9.62
N SER A 70 13.32 -0.64 9.43
CA SER A 70 14.62 -0.01 9.20
C SER A 70 14.61 0.87 7.95
N HIS A 71 14.05 0.39 6.85
CA HIS A 71 13.92 1.18 5.62
C HIS A 71 13.07 2.43 5.84
N LYS A 72 11.96 2.30 6.57
CA LYS A 72 11.11 3.44 6.91
C LYS A 72 11.87 4.45 7.76
N ASP A 73 12.56 3.99 8.80
CA ASP A 73 13.30 4.87 9.72
C ASP A 73 14.48 5.55 9.03
N ASN A 74 15.08 4.91 8.04
CA ASN A 74 16.14 5.48 7.21
C ASN A 74 15.61 6.32 6.04
N LYS A 75 14.31 6.60 6.02
CA LYS A 75 13.67 7.49 5.05
C LYS A 75 13.78 7.03 3.60
N LEU A 76 13.79 5.71 3.37
CA LEU A 76 13.66 5.18 2.02
C LEU A 76 12.24 5.37 1.47
N TYR A 77 11.30 5.64 2.34
CA TYR A 77 9.91 5.97 2.01
C TYR A 77 9.56 7.35 2.55
N THR A 78 8.65 8.03 1.87
CA THR A 78 7.94 9.17 2.46
C THR A 78 6.79 8.60 3.28
N TYR A 79 6.82 8.78 4.58
CA TYR A 79 5.84 8.22 5.51
C TYR A 79 4.76 9.26 5.84
N LEU A 80 3.52 8.94 5.50
CA LEU A 80 2.38 9.83 5.67
C LEU A 80 1.51 9.39 6.85
N PRO A 81 1.16 10.32 7.75
CA PRO A 81 0.15 10.02 8.78
C PRO A 81 -1.23 9.91 8.13
N VAL A 82 -2.11 9.13 8.75
CA VAL A 82 -3.51 9.07 8.33
C VAL A 82 -4.28 10.13 9.12
N GLN A 83 -4.82 11.11 8.40
CA GLN A 83 -5.50 12.27 8.99
C GLN A 83 -7.01 12.08 9.04
N PRO A 84 -7.72 12.79 9.92
CA PRO A 84 -9.20 12.72 9.97
C PRO A 84 -9.86 13.02 8.62
N HIS A 85 -9.35 13.95 7.84
CA HIS A 85 -9.93 14.29 6.53
C HIS A 85 -9.81 13.14 5.51
N HIS A 86 -8.86 12.25 5.66
CA HIS A 86 -8.77 11.05 4.82
C HIS A 86 -9.97 10.13 5.06
N TYR A 87 -10.34 9.94 6.32
CA TYR A 87 -11.51 9.14 6.69
C TYR A 87 -12.80 9.76 6.17
N THR A 88 -12.93 11.07 6.26
CA THR A 88 -14.11 11.78 5.74
C THR A 88 -14.25 11.59 4.25
N LEU A 89 -13.17 11.75 3.49
CA LEU A 89 -13.19 11.56 2.04
C LEU A 89 -13.53 10.12 1.66
N ALA A 90 -12.91 9.15 2.34
CA ALA A 90 -13.20 7.73 2.12
C ALA A 90 -14.68 7.41 2.39
N ARG A 91 -15.21 7.92 3.50
CA ARG A 91 -16.63 7.79 3.85
C ARG A 91 -17.53 8.32 2.74
N ASP A 92 -17.21 9.49 2.22
CA ASP A 92 -18.04 10.13 1.20
C ASP A 92 -18.05 9.32 -0.10
N TRP A 93 -16.90 8.79 -0.50
CA TRP A 93 -16.83 7.94 -1.69
C TRP A 93 -17.64 6.64 -1.54
N ILE A 94 -17.51 5.97 -0.40
CA ILE A 94 -18.28 4.77 -0.11
C ILE A 94 -19.78 5.10 -0.12
N GLY A 95 -20.14 6.24 0.43
CA GLY A 95 -21.53 6.72 0.50
C GLY A 95 -22.17 7.09 -0.83
N LEU A 96 -21.41 7.11 -1.92
CA LEU A 96 -21.98 7.30 -3.27
C LEU A 96 -22.69 6.03 -3.77
N PHE A 97 -22.40 4.87 -3.18
CA PHE A 97 -22.98 3.56 -3.55
C PHE A 97 -22.74 3.14 -5.00
N LYS A 98 -21.73 3.71 -5.65
CA LYS A 98 -21.44 3.49 -7.07
C LYS A 98 -20.28 2.54 -7.29
N LEU A 99 -19.47 2.29 -6.26
CA LEU A 99 -18.23 1.51 -6.36
C LEU A 99 -18.26 0.37 -5.36
N SER A 100 -17.68 -0.77 -5.75
CA SER A 100 -17.41 -1.89 -4.84
C SER A 100 -16.16 -1.57 -4.05
N LEU A 101 -16.27 -0.64 -3.11
CA LEU A 101 -15.13 -0.05 -2.42
C LEU A 101 -15.18 -0.40 -0.93
N LYS A 102 -14.17 -1.15 -0.48
CA LYS A 102 -14.03 -1.53 0.93
C LYS A 102 -13.40 -0.38 1.72
N SER A 103 -13.61 -0.39 3.04
CA SER A 103 -13.18 0.71 3.93
C SER A 103 -11.69 1.04 3.79
N LEU A 104 -10.81 0.03 3.87
CA LEU A 104 -9.37 0.27 3.84
C LEU A 104 -8.88 0.67 2.46
N ASP A 105 -9.48 0.11 1.40
CA ASP A 105 -9.17 0.52 0.03
C ASP A 105 -9.57 1.98 -0.21
N ALA A 106 -10.75 2.38 0.26
CA ALA A 106 -11.17 3.77 0.18
C ALA A 106 -10.22 4.70 0.92
N LEU A 107 -9.71 4.25 2.06
CA LEU A 107 -8.77 5.04 2.86
C LEU A 107 -7.43 5.22 2.14
N HIS A 108 -6.89 4.17 1.52
CA HIS A 108 -5.69 4.28 0.69
C HIS A 108 -5.87 5.28 -0.44
N LEU A 109 -7.01 5.19 -1.14
CA LEU A 109 -7.31 6.12 -2.24
C LEU A 109 -7.46 7.56 -1.74
N ALA A 110 -8.06 7.74 -0.58
CA ALA A 110 -8.22 9.06 0.03
C ALA A 110 -6.88 9.69 0.39
N ILE A 111 -5.96 8.90 0.94
CA ILE A 111 -4.61 9.37 1.26
C ILE A 111 -3.88 9.77 -0.02
N ALA A 112 -3.86 8.91 -1.03
CA ALA A 112 -3.19 9.20 -2.30
C ALA A 112 -3.78 10.44 -2.97
N SER A 113 -5.10 10.56 -3.01
CA SER A 113 -5.79 11.70 -3.62
C SER A 113 -5.48 13.01 -2.90
N SER A 114 -5.55 13.01 -1.57
CA SER A 114 -5.33 14.21 -0.76
C SER A 114 -3.90 14.74 -0.90
N GLU A 115 -2.94 13.86 -1.12
CA GLU A 115 -1.53 14.23 -1.27
C GLU A 115 -1.12 14.40 -2.74
N GLY A 116 -2.05 14.26 -3.67
CA GLY A 116 -1.76 14.42 -5.10
C GLY A 116 -0.84 13.35 -5.67
N LEU A 117 -0.92 12.12 -5.15
CA LEU A 117 -0.01 11.02 -5.51
C LEU A 117 -0.69 10.04 -6.48
N THR A 118 0.13 9.45 -7.34
CA THR A 118 -0.30 8.34 -8.20
C THR A 118 -0.25 7.05 -7.39
N ILE A 119 -1.36 6.30 -7.32
CA ILE A 119 -1.38 5.03 -6.61
C ILE A 119 -0.82 3.91 -7.48
N VAL A 120 0.03 3.08 -6.87
CA VAL A 120 0.61 1.90 -7.52
C VAL A 120 0.14 0.66 -6.78
N SER A 121 -0.46 -0.27 -7.50
CA SER A 121 -1.00 -1.49 -6.91
C SER A 121 -0.98 -2.65 -7.90
N ALA A 122 -1.02 -3.85 -7.36
CA ALA A 122 -1.25 -5.07 -8.12
C ALA A 122 -2.71 -5.53 -8.04
N ASP A 123 -3.55 -4.81 -7.32
CA ASP A 123 -4.97 -5.11 -7.17
C ASP A 123 -5.80 -4.37 -8.21
N ARG A 124 -6.31 -5.10 -9.20
CA ARG A 124 -7.09 -4.52 -10.30
C ARG A 124 -8.37 -3.85 -9.82
N ASN A 125 -9.03 -4.38 -8.79
CA ASN A 125 -10.27 -3.80 -8.27
C ASN A 125 -10.00 -2.44 -7.63
N LEU A 126 -8.92 -2.33 -6.87
CA LEU A 126 -8.51 -1.06 -6.29
C LEU A 126 -8.24 -0.02 -7.38
N LEU A 127 -7.52 -0.41 -8.43
CA LEU A 127 -7.19 0.49 -9.53
C LEU A 127 -8.42 0.92 -10.34
N ARG A 128 -9.38 0.03 -10.54
CA ARG A 128 -10.65 0.40 -11.19
C ARG A 128 -11.40 1.46 -10.39
N SER A 129 -11.44 1.29 -9.09
CA SER A 129 -12.06 2.29 -8.21
C SER A 129 -11.30 3.62 -8.25
N ALA A 130 -9.98 3.57 -8.26
CA ALA A 130 -9.15 4.76 -8.40
C ALA A 130 -9.47 5.52 -9.68
N GLU A 131 -9.50 4.82 -10.81
CA GLU A 131 -9.81 5.40 -12.12
C GLU A 131 -11.23 5.99 -12.15
N ALA A 132 -12.21 5.28 -11.61
CA ALA A 132 -13.58 5.75 -11.53
C ALA A 132 -13.72 7.02 -10.70
N LEU A 133 -12.84 7.22 -9.72
CA LEU A 133 -12.80 8.43 -8.90
C LEU A 133 -11.93 9.54 -9.49
N GLY A 134 -11.34 9.31 -10.66
CA GLY A 134 -10.50 10.29 -11.33
C GLY A 134 -9.07 10.37 -10.81
N LEU A 135 -8.62 9.38 -10.04
CA LEU A 135 -7.25 9.32 -9.56
C LEU A 135 -6.32 8.72 -10.62
N THR A 136 -5.07 9.16 -10.59
CA THR A 136 -4.02 8.56 -11.41
C THR A 136 -3.56 7.25 -10.76
N ALA A 137 -3.51 6.18 -11.54
CA ALA A 137 -3.21 4.86 -11.04
C ALA A 137 -2.30 4.09 -12.00
N VAL A 138 -1.42 3.26 -11.44
CA VAL A 138 -0.48 2.41 -12.18
C VAL A 138 -0.65 0.97 -11.71
N PHE A 139 -0.87 0.07 -12.65
CA PHE A 139 -0.89 -1.36 -12.39
C PHE A 139 0.53 -1.93 -12.48
N LEU A 140 0.92 -2.68 -11.45
CA LEU A 140 2.25 -3.28 -11.38
C LEU A 140 2.32 -4.67 -12.03
#